data_5cea1065ad66fb5747a0678f41de78bd
#
_entry.id   5cea1065ad66fb5747a0678f41de78bd
#
_cell.length_a   1.000
_cell.length_b   1.000
_cell.length_c   1.000
_cell.angle_alpha   90.00
_cell.angle_beta   90.00
_cell.angle_gamma   90.00
#
_symmetry.space_group_name_H-M   'P 1'
#
loop_
_entity.id
_entity.type
_entity.pdbx_description
1 polymer ?
#
loop_
_entity_poly.entity_id
_entity_poly.type
_entity_poly.pdbx_seq_one_letter_code
_entity_poly.pdbx_strand_id
1 'polypeptide(L)'
;IEERCKSLSEMTGDIPPKIFKDELTYQTLESIRIMQKIQSKNGERGCNRYIISNCQTLENILELFAMCRLSNWSIPKVDFIPLFETIPDLENASKVMRSLFDNPVYSNHLKNRGMKQTIMLGFSDGTKDGGYFMANWSIYLAKESLSKLSNEFGIRVAFFDGRGGTPARGGGNTHEF
;
A
#
# COMPACT_ATOMS: atom_id res chain seq x y z
N ILE A 1 6.79 -18.08 -7.34
CA ILE A 1 5.97 -17.07 -6.64
C ILE A 1 5.66 -17.55 -5.23
N GLU A 2 4.99 -18.67 -5.03
CA GLU A 2 4.62 -19.16 -3.68
C GLU A 2 5.81 -19.32 -2.74
N GLU A 3 6.90 -19.92 -3.21
CA GLU A 3 8.11 -20.10 -2.41
C GLU A 3 8.74 -18.77 -1.99
N ARG A 4 8.75 -17.76 -2.89
CA ARG A 4 9.22 -16.41 -2.59
C ARG A 4 8.32 -15.72 -1.57
N CYS A 5 7.00 -15.80 -1.73
CA CYS A 5 6.05 -15.24 -0.78
C CYS A 5 6.21 -15.87 0.62
N LYS A 6 6.42 -17.18 0.69
CA LYS A 6 6.69 -17.89 1.94
C LYS A 6 7.99 -17.40 2.57
N SER A 7 9.08 -17.33 1.80
CA SER A 7 10.36 -16.82 2.28
C SER A 7 10.24 -15.40 2.84
N LEU A 8 9.62 -14.48 2.09
CA LEU A 8 9.39 -13.10 2.54
C LEU A 8 8.57 -13.03 3.84
N SER A 9 7.58 -13.92 3.97
CA SER A 9 6.72 -13.98 5.17
C SER A 9 7.45 -14.49 6.42
N GLU A 10 8.53 -15.22 6.25
CA GLU A 10 9.32 -15.80 7.35
C GLU A 10 10.54 -14.95 7.73
N MET A 11 10.94 -13.98 6.91
CA MET A 11 12.10 -13.13 7.15
C MET A 11 11.96 -12.33 8.45
N THR A 12 12.96 -12.40 9.30
CA THR A 12 13.09 -11.59 10.53
C THR A 12 14.56 -11.31 10.82
N GLY A 13 14.84 -10.20 11.46
CA GLY A 13 16.23 -9.87 11.83
C GLY A 13 16.44 -8.38 12.10
N ASP A 14 17.69 -8.01 12.18
CA ASP A 14 18.14 -6.63 12.30
C ASP A 14 19.31 -6.41 11.34
N ILE A 15 18.98 -6.00 10.11
CA ILE A 15 19.96 -5.73 9.06
C ILE A 15 20.31 -4.25 9.10
N PRO A 16 21.56 -3.87 9.43
CA PRO A 16 21.94 -2.46 9.44
C PRO A 16 21.89 -1.88 8.02
N PRO A 17 21.23 -0.72 7.81
CA PRO A 17 21.15 -0.11 6.47
C PRO A 17 22.52 0.12 5.82
N LYS A 18 23.52 0.44 6.63
CA LYS A 18 24.90 0.76 6.19
C LYS A 18 25.63 -0.35 5.41
N ILE A 19 25.11 -1.58 5.42
CA ILE A 19 25.70 -2.67 4.61
C ILE A 19 25.39 -2.51 3.11
N PHE A 20 24.34 -1.75 2.78
CA PHE A 20 23.95 -1.52 1.40
C PHE A 20 24.72 -0.33 0.82
N LYS A 21 25.33 -0.56 -0.34
CA LYS A 21 26.02 0.50 -1.09
C LYS A 21 25.08 1.32 -1.95
N ASP A 22 23.94 0.74 -2.28
CA ASP A 22 22.88 1.39 -3.04
C ASP A 22 22.14 2.38 -2.14
N GLU A 23 22.15 3.65 -2.56
CA GLU A 23 21.58 4.76 -1.81
C GLU A 23 20.06 4.61 -1.60
N LEU A 24 19.35 4.12 -2.62
CA LEU A 24 17.90 3.94 -2.54
C LEU A 24 17.51 2.87 -1.51
N THR A 25 18.21 1.73 -1.52
CA THR A 25 18.00 0.65 -0.55
C THR A 25 18.33 1.13 0.86
N TYR A 26 19.44 1.85 1.03
CA TYR A 26 19.81 2.45 2.31
C TYR A 26 18.72 3.38 2.83
N GLN A 27 18.27 4.35 2.01
CA GLN A 27 17.24 5.32 2.39
C GLN A 27 15.90 4.65 2.71
N THR A 28 15.52 3.61 2.00
CA THR A 28 14.28 2.88 2.24
C THR A 28 14.30 2.20 3.61
N LEU A 29 15.37 1.48 3.95
CA LEU A 29 15.51 0.84 5.26
C LEU A 29 15.62 1.87 6.39
N GLU A 30 16.33 2.97 6.15
CA GLU A 30 16.46 4.05 7.13
C GLU A 30 15.11 4.74 7.38
N SER A 31 14.28 4.92 6.34
CA SER A 31 12.93 5.48 6.49
C SER A 31 12.04 4.64 7.42
N ILE A 32 12.14 3.31 7.32
CA ILE A 32 11.42 2.39 8.21
C ILE A 32 11.88 2.55 9.66
N ARG A 33 13.18 2.65 9.89
CA ARG A 33 13.76 2.86 11.25
C ARG A 33 13.38 4.22 11.82
N ILE A 34 13.38 5.25 10.99
CA ILE A 34 12.94 6.59 11.38
C ILE A 34 11.46 6.58 11.77
N MET A 35 10.62 5.89 10.99
CA MET A 35 9.20 5.74 11.33
C MET A 35 9.01 5.07 12.69
N GLN A 36 9.71 3.98 12.96
CA GLN A 36 9.69 3.29 14.24
C GLN A 36 10.12 4.21 15.39
N LYS A 37 11.19 4.99 15.19
CA LYS A 37 11.71 5.96 16.16
C LYS A 37 10.72 7.10 16.42
N ILE A 38 10.05 7.60 15.37
CA ILE A 38 9.01 8.62 15.50
C ILE A 38 7.84 8.08 16.31
N GLN A 39 7.36 6.88 16.00
CA GLN A 39 6.26 6.26 16.73
C GLN A 39 6.59 6.06 18.22
N SER A 40 7.81 5.68 18.55
CA SER A 40 8.23 5.49 19.95
C SER A 40 8.25 6.79 20.76
N LYS A 41 8.45 7.94 20.10
CA LYS A 41 8.52 9.25 20.77
C LYS A 41 7.20 10.02 20.78
N ASN A 42 6.48 9.97 19.63
CA ASN A 42 5.33 10.83 19.37
C ASN A 42 4.00 10.06 19.28
N GLY A 43 4.05 8.72 19.45
CA GLY A 43 2.91 7.87 19.26
C GLY A 43 2.68 7.50 17.79
N GLU A 44 1.78 6.54 17.58
CA GLU A 44 1.59 5.89 16.29
C GLU A 44 0.94 6.78 15.22
N ARG A 45 -0.06 7.61 15.62
CA ARG A 45 -0.97 8.27 14.67
C ARG A 45 -0.31 9.20 13.65
N GLY A 46 0.82 9.80 13.99
CA GLY A 46 1.52 10.74 13.10
C GLY A 46 2.34 10.08 12.00
N CYS A 47 2.64 8.79 12.13
CA CYS A 47 3.57 8.10 11.23
C CYS A 47 3.27 6.60 11.20
N ASN A 48 2.09 6.22 10.72
CA ASN A 48 1.65 4.81 10.70
C ASN A 48 1.13 4.34 9.35
N ARG A 49 1.39 5.08 8.27
CA ARG A 49 0.98 4.72 6.92
C ARG A 49 2.17 4.69 5.99
N TYR A 50 2.29 3.64 5.22
CA TYR A 50 3.33 3.49 4.20
C TYR A 50 2.66 3.16 2.87
N ILE A 51 2.77 4.07 1.92
CA ILE A 51 2.20 3.91 0.58
C ILE A 51 3.26 3.28 -0.32
N ILE A 52 2.85 2.27 -1.09
CA ILE A 52 3.69 1.60 -2.07
C ILE A 52 3.16 1.97 -3.44
N SER A 53 3.95 2.73 -4.20
CA SER A 53 3.67 3.01 -5.61
C SER A 53 3.95 1.78 -6.47
N ASN A 54 3.36 1.75 -7.67
CA ASN A 54 3.55 0.67 -8.63
C ASN A 54 3.30 -0.72 -8.02
N CYS A 55 2.23 -0.84 -7.23
CA CYS A 55 1.87 -2.09 -6.57
C CYS A 55 1.11 -2.99 -7.54
N GLN A 56 1.79 -3.96 -8.11
CA GLN A 56 1.25 -4.85 -9.15
C GLN A 56 1.03 -6.29 -8.68
N THR A 57 1.71 -6.68 -7.61
CA THR A 57 1.68 -8.05 -7.10
C THR A 57 1.64 -8.11 -5.57
N LEU A 58 1.27 -9.27 -5.05
CA LEU A 58 1.35 -9.59 -3.62
C LEU A 58 2.78 -9.40 -3.08
N GLU A 59 3.79 -9.77 -3.85
CA GLU A 59 5.19 -9.70 -3.42
C GLU A 59 5.59 -8.29 -3.04
N ASN A 60 5.13 -7.25 -3.75
CA ASN A 60 5.51 -5.87 -3.44
C ASN A 60 5.14 -5.47 -2.00
N ILE A 61 3.98 -5.92 -1.51
CA ILE A 61 3.55 -5.69 -0.13
C ILE A 61 4.35 -6.54 0.85
N LEU A 62 4.58 -7.81 0.52
CA LEU A 62 5.34 -8.72 1.38
C LEU A 62 6.81 -8.33 1.49
N GLU A 63 7.41 -7.79 0.44
CA GLU A 63 8.76 -7.22 0.47
C GLU A 63 8.87 -6.09 1.48
N LEU A 64 7.97 -5.13 1.43
CA LEU A 64 7.95 -4.04 2.42
C LEU A 64 7.71 -4.57 3.84
N PHE A 65 6.81 -5.53 3.98
CA PHE A 65 6.56 -6.17 5.28
C PHE A 65 7.81 -6.87 5.81
N ALA A 66 8.53 -7.61 4.95
CA ALA A 66 9.80 -8.24 5.29
C ALA A 66 10.87 -7.21 5.67
N MET A 67 10.96 -6.08 4.95
CA MET A 67 11.89 -4.99 5.28
C MET A 67 11.62 -4.41 6.67
N CYS A 68 10.36 -4.25 7.06
CA CYS A 68 10.02 -3.84 8.43
C CYS A 68 10.53 -4.86 9.46
N ARG A 69 10.32 -6.14 9.22
CA ARG A 69 10.75 -7.21 10.13
C ARG A 69 12.27 -7.36 10.18
N LEU A 70 12.96 -7.14 9.06
CA LEU A 70 14.42 -7.09 8.98
C LEU A 70 15.03 -5.81 9.60
N SER A 71 14.20 -4.84 9.92
CA SER A 71 14.58 -3.63 10.67
C SER A 71 14.27 -3.75 12.17
N ASN A 72 14.26 -4.97 12.71
CA ASN A 72 13.91 -5.27 14.11
C ASN A 72 12.50 -4.80 14.50
N TRP A 73 11.56 -4.85 13.56
CA TRP A 73 10.17 -4.48 13.79
C TRP A 73 9.23 -5.65 13.49
N SER A 74 9.27 -6.67 14.35
CA SER A 74 8.58 -7.96 14.16
C SER A 74 7.05 -7.83 13.99
N ILE A 75 6.44 -6.86 14.67
CA ILE A 75 5.01 -6.53 14.57
C ILE A 75 4.90 -5.06 14.20
N PRO A 76 5.00 -4.70 12.90
CA PRO A 76 4.99 -3.31 12.48
C PRO A 76 3.61 -2.68 12.70
N LYS A 77 3.60 -1.56 13.43
CA LYS A 77 2.39 -0.75 13.62
C LYS A 77 2.19 0.22 12.45
N VAL A 78 2.13 -0.36 11.25
CA VAL A 78 2.05 0.37 9.98
C VAL A 78 0.91 -0.20 9.16
N ASP A 79 0.11 0.68 8.56
CA ASP A 79 -0.86 0.33 7.55
C ASP A 79 -0.16 0.38 6.19
N PHE A 80 0.01 -0.77 5.54
CA PHE A 80 0.57 -0.84 4.19
C PHE A 80 -0.50 -0.51 3.18
N ILE A 81 -0.26 0.51 2.37
CA ILE A 81 -1.23 1.07 1.45
C ILE A 81 -0.76 0.81 0.02
N PRO A 82 -1.31 -0.20 -0.66
CA PRO A 82 -1.04 -0.39 -2.08
C PRO A 82 -1.63 0.78 -2.88
N LEU A 83 -0.85 1.29 -3.82
CA LEU A 83 -1.28 2.28 -4.79
C LEU A 83 -1.38 1.61 -6.16
N PHE A 84 -2.60 1.60 -6.72
CA PHE A 84 -2.88 1.18 -8.08
C PHE A 84 -3.02 2.43 -8.96
N GLU A 85 -2.17 2.57 -9.97
CA GLU A 85 -1.96 3.84 -10.68
C GLU A 85 -2.46 3.81 -12.12
N THR A 86 -2.19 2.73 -12.85
CA THR A 86 -2.57 2.59 -14.26
C THR A 86 -3.93 1.90 -14.41
N ILE A 87 -4.53 1.98 -15.58
CA ILE A 87 -5.78 1.26 -15.86
C ILE A 87 -5.63 -0.24 -15.66
N PRO A 88 -4.57 -0.91 -16.19
CA PRO A 88 -4.33 -2.32 -15.90
C PRO A 88 -4.16 -2.64 -14.41
N ASP A 89 -3.52 -1.77 -13.63
CA ASP A 89 -3.38 -1.96 -12.18
C ASP A 89 -4.75 -1.91 -11.49
N LEU A 90 -5.61 -0.95 -11.87
CA LEU A 90 -6.96 -0.82 -11.33
C LEU A 90 -7.83 -2.05 -11.66
N GLU A 91 -7.73 -2.56 -12.87
CA GLU A 91 -8.43 -3.79 -13.30
C GLU A 91 -7.96 -5.02 -12.52
N ASN A 92 -6.66 -5.11 -12.23
CA ASN A 92 -6.06 -6.23 -11.50
C ASN A 92 -6.11 -6.08 -9.96
N ALA A 93 -6.49 -4.92 -9.44
CA ALA A 93 -6.42 -4.59 -8.02
C ALA A 93 -7.11 -5.62 -7.11
N SER A 94 -8.31 -6.06 -7.47
CA SER A 94 -9.06 -7.06 -6.69
C SER A 94 -8.35 -8.41 -6.62
N LYS A 95 -7.67 -8.83 -7.69
CA LYS A 95 -6.90 -10.07 -7.71
C LYS A 95 -5.68 -9.99 -6.79
N VAL A 96 -4.94 -8.88 -6.84
CA VAL A 96 -3.79 -8.62 -5.97
C VAL A 96 -4.24 -8.60 -4.51
N MET A 97 -5.32 -7.87 -4.20
CA MET A 97 -5.83 -7.76 -2.84
C MET A 97 -6.40 -9.07 -2.31
N ARG A 98 -7.04 -9.90 -3.15
CA ARG A 98 -7.47 -11.25 -2.75
C ARG A 98 -6.29 -12.10 -2.32
N SER A 99 -5.25 -12.16 -3.15
CA SER A 99 -4.03 -12.90 -2.82
C SER A 99 -3.37 -12.41 -1.52
N LEU A 100 -3.45 -11.10 -1.26
CA LEU A 100 -2.93 -10.49 -0.05
C LEU A 100 -3.77 -10.88 1.19
N PHE A 101 -5.09 -10.84 1.09
CA PHE A 101 -5.99 -11.20 2.19
C PHE A 101 -5.95 -12.70 2.51
N ASP A 102 -5.74 -13.54 1.51
CA ASP A 102 -5.56 -14.99 1.67
C ASP A 102 -4.20 -15.33 2.31
N ASN A 103 -3.21 -14.43 2.26
CA ASN A 103 -1.90 -14.69 2.84
C ASN A 103 -2.00 -14.69 4.39
N PRO A 104 -1.62 -15.79 5.07
CA PRO A 104 -1.80 -15.93 6.52
C PRO A 104 -1.06 -14.87 7.34
N VAL A 105 0.14 -14.47 6.89
CA VAL A 105 0.97 -13.49 7.59
C VAL A 105 0.34 -12.11 7.49
N TYR A 106 -0.11 -11.73 6.29
CA TYR A 106 -0.77 -10.45 6.10
C TYR A 106 -2.16 -10.40 6.77
N SER A 107 -2.93 -11.48 6.70
CA SER A 107 -4.21 -11.60 7.41
C SER A 107 -4.04 -11.40 8.93
N ASN A 108 -2.98 -12.00 9.51
CA ASN A 108 -2.67 -11.78 10.92
C ASN A 108 -2.25 -10.33 11.22
N HIS A 109 -1.51 -9.70 10.31
CA HIS A 109 -1.19 -8.27 10.39
C HIS A 109 -2.47 -7.42 10.39
N LEU A 110 -3.42 -7.67 9.49
CA LEU A 110 -4.70 -6.96 9.45
C LEU A 110 -5.51 -7.11 10.74
N LYS A 111 -5.50 -8.29 11.37
CA LYS A 111 -6.14 -8.48 12.68
C LYS A 111 -5.53 -7.54 13.73
N ASN A 112 -4.22 -7.43 13.77
CA ASN A 112 -3.51 -6.51 14.65
C ASN A 112 -3.76 -5.02 14.32
N ARG A 113 -4.18 -4.71 13.08
CA ARG A 113 -4.54 -3.37 12.61
C ARG A 113 -6.05 -3.09 12.66
N GLY A 114 -6.83 -3.96 13.33
CA GLY A 114 -8.27 -3.79 13.54
C GLY A 114 -9.10 -4.05 12.29
N MET A 115 -8.66 -4.98 11.43
CA MET A 115 -9.36 -5.39 10.20
C MET A 115 -9.68 -4.21 9.28
N LYS A 116 -8.71 -3.32 9.10
CA LYS A 116 -8.79 -2.16 8.20
C LYS A 116 -7.75 -2.25 7.12
N GLN A 117 -8.15 -1.95 5.90
CA GLN A 117 -7.25 -1.80 4.75
C GLN A 117 -7.52 -0.47 4.06
N THR A 118 -6.50 0.36 3.96
CA THR A 118 -6.53 1.52 3.08
C THR A 118 -5.92 1.15 1.73
N ILE A 119 -6.57 1.55 0.64
CA ILE A 119 -6.12 1.34 -0.73
C ILE A 119 -6.08 2.70 -1.41
N MET A 120 -4.95 3.04 -2.00
CA MET A 120 -4.79 4.26 -2.77
C MET A 120 -5.07 3.98 -4.24
N LEU A 121 -5.87 4.84 -4.85
CA LEU A 121 -6.20 4.76 -6.28
C LEU A 121 -5.64 5.98 -6.97
N GLY A 122 -4.73 5.76 -7.91
CA GLY A 122 -4.08 6.80 -8.68
C GLY A 122 -4.99 7.32 -9.80
N PHE A 123 -4.99 8.63 -9.99
CA PHE A 123 -5.77 9.28 -11.04
C PHE A 123 -4.89 9.78 -12.18
N SER A 124 -3.69 10.25 -11.85
CA SER A 124 -2.81 10.94 -12.79
C SER A 124 -2.33 10.05 -13.92
N ASP A 125 -1.85 8.86 -13.57
CA ASP A 125 -1.27 7.95 -14.55
C ASP A 125 -2.35 7.21 -15.34
N GLY A 126 -3.47 6.85 -14.72
CA GLY A 126 -4.66 6.38 -15.43
C GLY A 126 -5.22 7.40 -16.43
N THR A 127 -5.14 8.70 -16.11
CA THR A 127 -5.56 9.76 -17.03
C THR A 127 -4.62 9.89 -18.23
N LYS A 128 -3.32 9.73 -18.01
CA LYS A 128 -2.32 9.73 -19.10
C LYS A 128 -2.48 8.49 -19.99
N ASP A 129 -2.82 7.37 -19.40
CA ASP A 129 -2.97 6.07 -20.07
C ASP A 129 -4.27 5.99 -20.90
N GLY A 130 -5.42 6.28 -20.31
CA GLY A 130 -6.74 6.09 -20.94
C GLY A 130 -7.62 7.34 -21.06
N GLY A 131 -7.12 8.50 -20.66
CA GLY A 131 -7.89 9.75 -20.64
C GLY A 131 -8.81 9.86 -19.41
N TYR A 132 -9.38 11.04 -19.24
CA TYR A 132 -10.13 11.42 -18.03
C TYR A 132 -11.33 10.51 -17.74
N PHE A 133 -12.14 10.22 -18.75
CA PHE A 133 -13.35 9.41 -18.58
C PHE A 133 -13.00 7.97 -18.17
N MET A 134 -12.09 7.34 -18.91
CA MET A 134 -11.67 5.97 -18.64
C MET A 134 -11.02 5.84 -17.25
N ALA A 135 -10.19 6.79 -16.85
CA ALA A 135 -9.59 6.78 -15.51
C ALA A 135 -10.65 6.82 -14.41
N ASN A 136 -11.64 7.71 -14.51
CA ASN A 136 -12.73 7.76 -13.52
C ASN A 136 -13.58 6.50 -13.52
N TRP A 137 -13.87 5.95 -14.69
CA TRP A 137 -14.63 4.72 -14.82
C TRP A 137 -13.89 3.53 -14.22
N SER A 138 -12.59 3.37 -14.50
CA SER A 138 -11.77 2.30 -13.94
C SER A 138 -11.64 2.42 -12.42
N ILE A 139 -11.51 3.63 -11.88
CA ILE A 139 -11.52 3.87 -10.43
C ILE A 139 -12.87 3.46 -9.81
N TYR A 140 -13.98 3.80 -10.45
CA TYR A 140 -15.30 3.39 -9.98
C TYR A 140 -15.44 1.86 -9.92
N LEU A 141 -15.09 1.17 -11.00
CA LEU A 141 -15.13 -0.30 -11.06
C LEU A 141 -14.17 -0.94 -10.05
N ALA A 142 -12.98 -0.40 -9.88
CA ALA A 142 -12.03 -0.87 -8.88
C ALA A 142 -12.61 -0.73 -7.47
N LYS A 143 -13.21 0.42 -7.12
CA LYS A 143 -13.87 0.61 -5.82
C LYS A 143 -15.00 -0.37 -5.58
N GLU A 144 -15.83 -0.62 -6.58
CA GLU A 144 -16.92 -1.58 -6.48
C GLU A 144 -16.40 -3.00 -6.21
N SER A 145 -15.46 -3.47 -7.01
CA SER A 145 -14.89 -4.81 -6.89
C SER A 145 -14.11 -5.00 -5.59
N LEU A 146 -13.31 -4.02 -5.18
CA LEU A 146 -12.56 -4.04 -3.92
C LEU A 146 -13.48 -3.97 -2.69
N SER A 147 -14.58 -3.24 -2.77
CA SER A 147 -15.57 -3.21 -1.68
C SER A 147 -16.26 -4.56 -1.51
N LYS A 148 -16.66 -5.21 -2.60
CA LYS A 148 -17.23 -6.57 -2.57
C LYS A 148 -16.23 -7.55 -1.97
N LEU A 149 -14.99 -7.54 -2.45
CA LEU A 149 -13.92 -8.40 -1.94
C LEU A 149 -13.68 -8.18 -0.44
N SER A 150 -13.56 -6.93 -0.01
CA SER A 150 -13.29 -6.62 1.41
C SER A 150 -14.41 -7.09 2.33
N ASN A 151 -15.66 -7.01 1.88
CA ASN A 151 -16.80 -7.53 2.62
C ASN A 151 -16.75 -9.06 2.76
N GLU A 152 -16.32 -9.80 1.72
CA GLU A 152 -16.12 -11.26 1.78
C GLU A 152 -15.15 -11.66 2.91
N PHE A 153 -14.12 -10.86 3.13
CA PHE A 153 -13.09 -11.10 4.15
C PHE A 153 -13.38 -10.42 5.51
N GLY A 154 -14.50 -9.71 5.65
CA GLY A 154 -14.82 -8.96 6.87
C GLY A 154 -13.85 -7.80 7.13
N ILE A 155 -13.25 -7.23 6.10
CA ILE A 155 -12.28 -6.15 6.18
C ILE A 155 -12.96 -4.83 5.86
N ARG A 156 -12.73 -3.81 6.69
CA ARG A 156 -13.18 -2.44 6.40
C ARG A 156 -12.21 -1.78 5.45
N VAL A 157 -12.63 -1.55 4.22
CA VAL A 157 -11.82 -0.83 3.23
C VAL A 157 -12.02 0.68 3.36
N ALA A 158 -10.93 1.44 3.21
CA ALA A 158 -10.94 2.88 3.01
C ALA A 158 -10.20 3.21 1.72
N PHE A 159 -10.83 4.00 0.85
CA PHE A 159 -10.17 4.45 -0.38
C PHE A 159 -9.54 5.82 -0.17
N PHE A 160 -8.32 5.95 -0.65
CA PHE A 160 -7.60 7.20 -0.72
C PHE A 160 -7.43 7.57 -2.20
N ASP A 161 -8.20 8.55 -2.66
CA ASP A 161 -8.13 9.01 -4.06
C ASP A 161 -6.91 9.90 -4.25
N GLY A 162 -5.91 9.40 -4.99
CA GLY A 162 -4.70 10.12 -5.33
C GLY A 162 -4.90 11.16 -6.43
N ARG A 163 -5.90 12.04 -6.29
CA ARG A 163 -6.22 13.01 -7.33
C ARG A 163 -5.21 14.14 -7.44
N GLY A 164 -4.57 14.53 -6.36
CA GLY A 164 -3.51 15.55 -6.25
C GLY A 164 -3.73 16.82 -7.07
N GLY A 165 -3.15 17.93 -6.64
CA GLY A 165 -3.13 19.18 -7.44
C GLY A 165 -4.49 19.84 -7.63
N THR A 166 -4.59 20.64 -8.70
CA THR A 166 -5.81 21.36 -9.10
C THR A 166 -7.01 20.42 -9.29
N PRO A 167 -8.23 20.83 -8.92
CA PRO A 167 -9.41 19.99 -8.79
C PRO A 167 -9.58 19.03 -9.95
N ALA A 168 -9.52 17.72 -9.64
CA ALA A 168 -9.57 16.63 -10.61
C ALA A 168 -8.65 16.84 -11.83
N ARG A 169 -7.62 17.70 -11.69
CA ARG A 169 -6.68 18.15 -12.74
C ARG A 169 -7.31 18.79 -13.97
N GLY A 170 -8.52 19.25 -13.87
CA GLY A 170 -9.16 20.09 -14.89
C GLY A 170 -8.86 21.58 -14.75
N GLY A 171 -8.20 21.99 -13.67
CA GLY A 171 -8.05 23.38 -13.27
C GLY A 171 -9.33 23.94 -12.62
N GLY A 172 -9.25 25.12 -12.06
CA GLY A 172 -10.38 25.77 -11.40
C GLY A 172 -10.34 25.74 -9.88
N ASN A 173 -11.20 26.52 -9.26
CA ASN A 173 -11.32 26.62 -7.81
C ASN A 173 -12.19 25.47 -7.26
N THR A 174 -11.76 24.83 -6.19
CA THR A 174 -12.50 23.75 -5.52
C THR A 174 -13.88 24.19 -5.00
N HIS A 175 -14.11 25.51 -4.88
CA HIS A 175 -15.36 26.09 -4.41
C HIS A 175 -16.41 26.31 -5.51
N GLU A 176 -16.07 26.06 -6.76
CA GLU A 176 -16.95 26.26 -7.91
C GLU A 176 -17.52 24.94 -8.46
N PHE A 177 -17.26 23.81 -7.79
CA PHE A 177 -17.73 22.48 -8.19
C PHE A 177 -18.67 21.90 -7.13
#